data_64ebeb72881943522bc3a954883ed845
#
_entry.id   64ebeb72881943522bc3a954883ed845
#
_cell.length_a   1.000
_cell.length_b   1.000
_cell.length_c   1.000
_cell.angle_alpha   90.00
_cell.angle_beta   90.00
_cell.angle_gamma   90.00
#
_symmetry.space_group_name_H-M   'P 1'
#
loop_
_entity.id
_entity.type
_entity.pdbx_description
1 polymer ?
#
loop_
_entity_poly.entity_id
_entity_poly.type
_entity_poly.pdbx_seq_one_letter_code
_entity_poly.pdbx_strand_id
1 'polypeptide(L)'
;KTGSQVYWRTLFIIFLGSMAAFGAEYCVQPIIPVIASSFGLNAVQGSLAVSLGLVGMSAAMLLIAGLAPRFDRKLATAVGLIGAAILTIMIGFSGSFEAILGMRLIQGLLLAAFPSLIIAYINEEFEPFNVGTVIGIYISGTTVGGLFGRLVVSAITDFVSWRMGLIVIGILYLAVGIAFFMLLPKPKYQRQRQSGGLQLIKTFHTALANKKLLWIYLVAFLIMGSFVAVFNFISYVLLAPPYSLSQTVVGLLFVVYLFGTFSSTYM
;
A
#
# COMPACT_ATOMS: atom_id res chain seq x y z
N LYS A 1 12.11 -4.92 -25.61
CA LYS A 1 13.47 -4.42 -25.89
C LYS A 1 13.71 -3.21 -25.00
N THR A 2 14.78 -3.25 -24.23
CA THR A 2 15.29 -2.12 -23.42
C THR A 2 15.41 -0.89 -24.32
N GLY A 3 14.91 0.27 -23.86
CA GLY A 3 14.99 1.53 -24.61
C GLY A 3 13.79 1.86 -25.50
N SER A 4 12.83 0.97 -25.67
CA SER A 4 11.61 1.30 -26.42
C SER A 4 10.68 2.22 -25.62
N GLN A 5 9.87 3.03 -26.30
CA GLN A 5 8.85 3.88 -25.64
C GLN A 5 7.90 3.05 -24.76
N VAL A 6 7.59 1.82 -25.18
CA VAL A 6 6.75 0.88 -24.42
C VAL A 6 7.44 0.49 -23.10
N TYR A 7 8.76 0.26 -23.11
CA TYR A 7 9.53 -0.06 -21.92
C TYR A 7 9.44 1.07 -20.87
N TRP A 8 9.79 2.29 -21.25
CA TRP A 8 9.77 3.44 -20.34
C TRP A 8 8.36 3.76 -19.84
N ARG A 9 7.36 3.67 -20.72
CA ARG A 9 5.95 3.82 -20.32
C ARG A 9 5.53 2.77 -19.29
N THR A 10 5.97 1.52 -19.47
CA THR A 10 5.66 0.44 -18.52
C THR A 10 6.32 0.69 -17.16
N LEU A 11 7.58 1.11 -17.14
CA LEU A 11 8.27 1.47 -15.90
C LEU A 11 7.56 2.60 -15.16
N PHE A 12 7.21 3.65 -15.88
CA PHE A 12 6.54 4.82 -15.32
C PHE A 12 5.18 4.46 -14.72
N ILE A 13 4.38 3.65 -15.43
CA ILE A 13 3.06 3.26 -14.91
C ILE A 13 3.15 2.26 -13.76
N ILE A 14 4.16 1.40 -13.71
CA ILE A 14 4.45 0.55 -12.54
C ILE A 14 4.80 1.43 -11.34
N PHE A 15 5.66 2.43 -11.52
CA PHE A 15 6.01 3.38 -10.46
C PHE A 15 4.77 4.12 -9.93
N LEU A 16 3.95 4.69 -10.80
CA LEU A 16 2.72 5.41 -10.40
C LEU A 16 1.70 4.47 -9.74
N GLY A 17 1.53 3.26 -10.25
CA GLY A 17 0.64 2.26 -9.65
C GLY A 17 1.10 1.86 -8.26
N SER A 18 2.42 1.66 -8.06
CA SER A 18 3.01 1.41 -6.74
C SER A 18 2.78 2.57 -5.78
N MET A 19 2.97 3.79 -6.29
CA MET A 19 2.74 5.02 -5.55
C MET A 19 1.27 5.13 -5.10
N ALA A 20 0.32 4.85 -6.00
CA ALA A 20 -1.10 4.90 -5.67
C ALA A 20 -1.51 3.79 -4.67
N ALA A 21 -1.02 2.55 -4.86
CA ALA A 21 -1.38 1.44 -3.98
C ALA A 21 -0.94 1.67 -2.53
N PHE A 22 0.34 1.99 -2.33
CA PHE A 22 0.88 2.19 -0.98
C PHE A 22 0.53 3.56 -0.41
N GLY A 23 0.33 4.56 -1.27
CA GLY A 23 -0.20 5.84 -0.85
C GLY A 23 -1.63 5.73 -0.32
N ALA A 24 -2.51 4.99 -0.98
CA ALA A 24 -3.89 4.74 -0.53
C ALA A 24 -3.92 3.95 0.80
N GLU A 25 -3.01 2.99 0.98
CA GLU A 25 -2.94 2.22 2.23
C GLU A 25 -2.56 3.10 3.42
N TYR A 26 -1.56 3.96 3.26
CA TYR A 26 -0.94 4.68 4.36
C TYR A 26 -1.39 6.13 4.53
N CYS A 27 -2.19 6.71 3.62
CA CYS A 27 -2.61 8.12 3.69
C CYS A 27 -3.41 8.47 4.96
N VAL A 28 -4.09 7.50 5.56
CA VAL A 28 -4.87 7.70 6.79
C VAL A 28 -3.99 7.78 8.04
N GLN A 29 -2.77 7.25 8.00
CA GLN A 29 -1.93 7.08 9.19
C GLN A 29 -1.64 8.40 9.95
N PRO A 30 -1.22 9.50 9.33
CA PRO A 30 -0.95 10.73 10.05
C PRO A 30 -2.19 11.41 10.62
N ILE A 31 -3.37 11.15 10.04
CA ILE A 31 -4.64 11.80 10.43
C ILE A 31 -5.49 10.95 11.40
N ILE A 32 -4.95 9.83 11.90
CA ILE A 32 -5.65 8.98 12.88
C ILE A 32 -6.19 9.80 14.07
N PRO A 33 -5.40 10.72 14.71
CA PRO A 33 -5.91 11.50 15.83
C PRO A 33 -7.10 12.38 15.47
N VAL A 34 -7.09 12.98 14.27
CA VAL A 34 -8.15 13.86 13.79
C VAL A 34 -9.43 13.08 13.50
N ILE A 35 -9.31 11.88 12.89
CA ILE A 35 -10.45 10.98 12.70
C ILE A 35 -11.00 10.53 14.04
N ALA A 36 -10.14 10.07 14.95
CA ALA A 36 -10.55 9.60 16.28
C ALA A 36 -11.32 10.68 17.05
N SER A 37 -10.80 11.92 17.06
CA SER A 37 -11.47 13.04 17.73
C SER A 37 -12.83 13.36 17.10
N SER A 38 -12.97 13.24 15.77
CA SER A 38 -14.22 13.51 15.05
C SER A 38 -15.36 12.55 15.42
N PHE A 39 -15.01 11.36 15.91
CA PHE A 39 -15.96 10.33 16.33
C PHE A 39 -15.94 10.04 17.86
N GLY A 40 -15.22 10.86 18.65
CA GLY A 40 -15.14 10.68 20.11
C GLY A 40 -14.43 9.39 20.54
N LEU A 41 -13.45 8.92 19.76
CA LEU A 41 -12.76 7.65 19.97
C LEU A 41 -11.41 7.85 20.67
N ASN A 42 -10.95 6.80 21.36
CA ASN A 42 -9.60 6.77 21.91
C ASN A 42 -8.56 6.38 20.83
N ALA A 43 -7.27 6.52 21.16
CA ALA A 43 -6.15 6.28 20.24
C ALA A 43 -6.11 4.83 19.72
N VAL A 44 -6.47 3.86 20.57
CA VAL A 44 -6.49 2.44 20.17
C VAL A 44 -7.59 2.19 19.13
N GLN A 45 -8.79 2.70 19.39
CA GLN A 45 -9.91 2.59 18.43
C GLN A 45 -9.57 3.28 17.12
N GLY A 46 -9.03 4.52 17.15
CA GLY A 46 -8.62 5.24 15.95
C GLY A 46 -7.60 4.50 15.10
N SER A 47 -6.64 3.81 15.73
CA SER A 47 -5.61 3.03 15.02
C SER A 47 -6.16 1.86 14.21
N LEU A 48 -7.38 1.38 14.51
CA LEU A 48 -8.05 0.32 13.74
C LEU A 48 -8.28 0.73 12.27
N ALA A 49 -8.41 2.02 11.99
CA ALA A 49 -8.55 2.51 10.62
C ALA A 49 -7.34 2.17 9.72
N VAL A 50 -6.14 2.06 10.27
CA VAL A 50 -4.95 1.58 9.55
C VAL A 50 -4.81 0.07 9.66
N SER A 51 -5.00 -0.47 10.86
CA SER A 51 -4.78 -1.89 11.14
C SER A 51 -5.68 -2.80 10.31
N LEU A 52 -6.96 -2.45 10.11
CA LEU A 52 -7.89 -3.27 9.31
C LEU A 52 -7.53 -3.27 7.82
N GLY A 53 -7.02 -2.14 7.27
CA GLY A 53 -6.47 -2.11 5.92
C GLY A 53 -5.32 -3.11 5.75
N LEU A 54 -4.35 -3.05 6.66
CA LEU A 54 -3.20 -3.95 6.65
C LEU A 54 -3.59 -5.42 6.85
N VAL A 55 -4.55 -5.71 7.73
CA VAL A 55 -5.09 -7.07 7.93
C VAL A 55 -5.75 -7.57 6.65
N GLY A 56 -6.62 -6.76 6.04
CA GLY A 56 -7.26 -7.09 4.76
C GLY A 56 -6.23 -7.37 3.65
N MET A 57 -5.23 -6.48 3.53
CA MET A 57 -4.17 -6.61 2.53
C MET A 57 -3.35 -7.89 2.77
N SER A 58 -2.92 -8.16 4.00
CA SER A 58 -2.13 -9.34 4.34
C SER A 58 -2.89 -10.63 4.09
N ALA A 59 -4.16 -10.70 4.52
CA ALA A 59 -5.01 -11.88 4.30
C ALA A 59 -5.23 -12.16 2.80
N ALA A 60 -5.52 -11.12 2.02
CA ALA A 60 -5.73 -11.29 0.58
C ALA A 60 -4.44 -11.61 -0.18
N MET A 61 -3.28 -11.08 0.23
CA MET A 61 -1.98 -11.45 -0.38
C MET A 61 -1.72 -12.95 -0.28
N LEU A 62 -2.03 -13.57 0.88
CA LEU A 62 -1.90 -15.02 1.05
C LEU A 62 -2.80 -15.80 0.11
N LEU A 63 -4.04 -15.33 -0.08
CA LEU A 63 -5.01 -15.96 -0.98
C LEU A 63 -4.63 -15.78 -2.46
N ILE A 64 -4.24 -14.55 -2.84
CA ILE A 64 -3.88 -14.22 -4.22
C ILE A 64 -2.62 -14.95 -4.65
N ALA A 65 -1.63 -15.14 -3.76
CA ALA A 65 -0.41 -15.89 -4.07
C ALA A 65 -0.70 -17.28 -4.67
N GLY A 66 -1.80 -17.90 -4.23
CA GLY A 66 -2.21 -19.18 -4.75
C GLY A 66 -3.14 -19.16 -5.95
N LEU A 67 -3.85 -18.11 -6.10
CA LEU A 67 -4.81 -17.93 -7.18
C LEU A 67 -4.25 -17.10 -8.33
N ALA A 68 -3.05 -16.53 -8.18
CA ALA A 68 -2.40 -15.66 -9.15
C ALA A 68 -2.42 -16.16 -10.60
N PRO A 69 -2.23 -17.48 -10.89
CA PRO A 69 -2.29 -17.98 -12.27
C PRO A 69 -3.66 -17.88 -12.93
N ARG A 70 -4.73 -17.71 -12.13
CA ARG A 70 -6.12 -17.66 -12.62
C ARG A 70 -6.57 -16.24 -12.96
N PHE A 71 -5.84 -15.22 -12.51
CA PHE A 71 -6.21 -13.82 -12.73
C PHE A 71 -5.51 -13.24 -13.97
N ASP A 72 -6.25 -12.48 -14.76
CA ASP A 72 -5.64 -11.50 -15.67
C ASP A 72 -4.95 -10.44 -14.79
N ARG A 73 -3.61 -10.45 -14.83
CA ARG A 73 -2.78 -9.62 -13.93
C ARG A 73 -3.05 -8.15 -14.12
N LYS A 74 -3.20 -7.69 -15.38
CA LYS A 74 -3.50 -6.31 -15.69
C LYS A 74 -4.86 -5.91 -15.15
N LEU A 75 -5.88 -6.70 -15.45
CA LEU A 75 -7.26 -6.39 -15.03
C LEU A 75 -7.41 -6.43 -13.51
N ALA A 76 -6.94 -7.48 -12.86
CA ALA A 76 -7.09 -7.64 -11.41
C ALA A 76 -6.33 -6.53 -10.64
N THR A 77 -5.12 -6.16 -11.09
CA THR A 77 -4.35 -5.09 -10.49
C THR A 77 -5.03 -3.73 -10.69
N ALA A 78 -5.55 -3.45 -11.89
CA ALA A 78 -6.26 -2.21 -12.18
C ALA A 78 -7.56 -2.09 -11.38
N VAL A 79 -8.34 -3.16 -11.29
CA VAL A 79 -9.57 -3.22 -10.47
C VAL A 79 -9.24 -2.98 -9.00
N GLY A 80 -8.14 -3.55 -8.51
CA GLY A 80 -7.66 -3.32 -7.15
C GLY A 80 -7.34 -1.84 -6.88
N LEU A 81 -6.59 -1.19 -7.77
CA LEU A 81 -6.25 0.23 -7.64
C LEU A 81 -7.47 1.14 -7.73
N ILE A 82 -8.31 0.93 -8.74
CA ILE A 82 -9.53 1.75 -8.97
C ILE A 82 -10.50 1.58 -7.81
N GLY A 83 -10.76 0.35 -7.39
CA GLY A 83 -11.66 0.06 -6.27
C GLY A 83 -11.16 0.66 -4.95
N ALA A 84 -9.85 0.55 -4.68
CA ALA A 84 -9.24 1.15 -3.50
C ALA A 84 -9.32 2.70 -3.52
N ALA A 85 -9.13 3.31 -4.69
CA ALA A 85 -9.26 4.76 -4.84
C ALA A 85 -10.70 5.24 -4.61
N ILE A 86 -11.69 4.52 -5.14
CA ILE A 86 -13.11 4.79 -4.91
C ILE A 86 -13.43 4.68 -3.40
N LEU A 87 -12.95 3.63 -2.73
CA LEU A 87 -13.13 3.47 -1.30
C LEU A 87 -12.45 4.60 -0.50
N THR A 88 -11.28 5.08 -0.93
CA THR A 88 -10.65 6.25 -0.31
C THR A 88 -11.54 7.49 -0.37
N ILE A 89 -12.17 7.73 -1.53
CA ILE A 89 -13.13 8.83 -1.71
C ILE A 89 -14.35 8.62 -0.80
N MET A 90 -14.91 7.40 -0.78
CA MET A 90 -16.09 7.08 0.04
C MET A 90 -15.82 7.25 1.54
N ILE A 91 -14.62 6.92 2.02
CA ILE A 91 -14.22 7.15 3.41
C ILE A 91 -14.32 8.66 3.75
N GLY A 92 -13.94 9.54 2.83
CA GLY A 92 -14.08 10.98 3.01
C GLY A 92 -15.53 11.46 3.20
N PHE A 93 -16.51 10.74 2.67
CA PHE A 93 -17.95 11.01 2.84
C PHE A 93 -18.59 10.26 4.01
N SER A 94 -17.84 9.39 4.71
CA SER A 94 -18.41 8.54 5.73
C SER A 94 -18.89 9.32 6.95
N GLY A 95 -20.10 8.97 7.42
CA GLY A 95 -20.72 9.51 8.63
C GLY A 95 -20.51 8.64 9.87
N SER A 96 -19.98 7.40 9.75
CA SER A 96 -19.75 6.51 10.88
C SER A 96 -18.35 5.87 10.81
N PHE A 97 -17.78 5.61 11.98
CA PHE A 97 -16.46 5.01 12.05
C PHE A 97 -16.47 3.53 11.65
N GLU A 98 -17.55 2.80 11.97
CA GLU A 98 -17.75 1.41 11.57
C GLU A 98 -17.75 1.24 10.05
N ALA A 99 -18.38 2.17 9.34
CA ALA A 99 -18.33 2.18 7.87
C ALA A 99 -16.91 2.42 7.35
N ILE A 100 -16.14 3.31 8.01
CA ILE A 100 -14.72 3.51 7.68
C ILE A 100 -13.94 2.21 7.87
N LEU A 101 -14.14 1.51 8.98
CA LEU A 101 -13.46 0.24 9.25
C LEU A 101 -13.78 -0.82 8.20
N GLY A 102 -15.05 -0.97 7.83
CA GLY A 102 -15.48 -1.89 6.77
C GLY A 102 -14.86 -1.54 5.41
N MET A 103 -14.87 -0.26 5.04
CA MET A 103 -14.25 0.21 3.80
C MET A 103 -12.73 0.02 3.81
N ARG A 104 -12.03 0.24 4.93
CA ARG A 104 -10.60 0.00 5.07
C ARG A 104 -10.24 -1.48 4.90
N LEU A 105 -11.03 -2.38 5.49
CA LEU A 105 -10.84 -3.82 5.31
C LEU A 105 -10.95 -4.22 3.83
N ILE A 106 -12.03 -3.79 3.16
CA ILE A 106 -12.27 -4.07 1.73
C ILE A 106 -11.18 -3.42 0.88
N GLN A 107 -10.77 -2.20 1.21
CA GLN A 107 -9.69 -1.50 0.52
C GLN A 107 -8.37 -2.29 0.58
N GLY A 108 -8.00 -2.81 1.75
CA GLY A 108 -6.82 -3.66 1.91
C GLY A 108 -6.91 -4.93 1.07
N LEU A 109 -8.08 -5.61 1.07
CA LEU A 109 -8.32 -6.79 0.23
C LEU A 109 -8.08 -6.48 -1.26
N LEU A 110 -8.55 -5.34 -1.75
CA LEU A 110 -8.37 -4.92 -3.15
C LEU A 110 -6.92 -4.54 -3.45
N LEU A 111 -6.26 -3.81 -2.56
CA LEU A 111 -4.87 -3.37 -2.73
C LEU A 111 -3.88 -4.53 -2.78
N ALA A 112 -4.19 -5.64 -2.13
CA ALA A 112 -3.35 -6.85 -2.13
C ALA A 112 -3.06 -7.39 -3.55
N ALA A 113 -3.97 -7.14 -4.50
CA ALA A 113 -3.77 -7.54 -5.89
C ALA A 113 -2.53 -6.88 -6.51
N PHE A 114 -2.22 -5.63 -6.13
CA PHE A 114 -1.11 -4.89 -6.72
C PHE A 114 0.24 -5.55 -6.42
N PRO A 115 0.74 -5.66 -5.17
CA PRO A 115 2.03 -6.26 -4.88
C PRO A 115 2.11 -7.73 -5.30
N SER A 116 1.02 -8.49 -5.17
CA SER A 116 1.01 -9.92 -5.50
C SER A 116 1.13 -10.19 -6.99
N LEU A 117 0.47 -9.41 -7.83
CA LEU A 117 0.39 -9.67 -9.26
C LEU A 117 1.41 -8.87 -10.08
N ILE A 118 1.80 -7.67 -9.63
CA ILE A 118 2.77 -6.85 -10.37
C ILE A 118 4.18 -7.45 -10.34
N ILE A 119 4.60 -8.03 -9.22
CA ILE A 119 5.90 -8.72 -9.13
C ILE A 119 5.92 -9.93 -10.08
N ALA A 120 4.80 -10.66 -10.15
CA ALA A 120 4.68 -11.77 -11.08
C ALA A 120 4.70 -11.29 -12.54
N TYR A 121 4.00 -10.17 -12.86
CA TYR A 121 4.05 -9.53 -14.17
C TYR A 121 5.48 -9.13 -14.55
N ILE A 122 6.22 -8.50 -13.63
CA ILE A 122 7.61 -8.09 -13.86
C ILE A 122 8.49 -9.29 -14.19
N ASN A 123 8.38 -10.37 -13.43
CA ASN A 123 9.19 -11.57 -13.64
C ASN A 123 8.86 -12.32 -14.94
N GLU A 124 7.67 -12.14 -15.50
CA GLU A 124 7.25 -12.82 -16.74
C GLU A 124 7.48 -12.00 -18.00
N GLU A 125 7.33 -10.69 -17.91
CA GLU A 125 7.37 -9.80 -19.08
C GLU A 125 8.72 -9.12 -19.34
N PHE A 126 9.60 -9.10 -18.32
CA PHE A 126 10.93 -8.49 -18.45
C PHE A 126 12.02 -9.55 -18.53
N GLU A 127 13.07 -9.23 -19.29
CA GLU A 127 14.26 -10.06 -19.38
C GLU A 127 14.95 -10.18 -18.00
N PRO A 128 15.51 -11.34 -17.63
CA PRO A 128 16.12 -11.57 -16.29
C PRO A 128 17.11 -10.49 -15.87
N PHE A 129 17.87 -9.95 -16.82
CA PHE A 129 18.83 -8.87 -16.57
C PHE A 129 18.18 -7.56 -16.10
N ASN A 130 16.95 -7.29 -16.53
CA ASN A 130 16.22 -6.05 -16.23
C ASN A 130 15.29 -6.16 -15.02
N VAL A 131 14.97 -7.36 -14.58
CA VAL A 131 14.01 -7.60 -13.48
C VAL A 131 14.40 -6.84 -12.21
N GLY A 132 15.68 -6.86 -11.83
CA GLY A 132 16.17 -6.16 -10.65
C GLY A 132 15.90 -4.65 -10.70
N THR A 133 16.18 -4.03 -11.84
CA THR A 133 15.91 -2.58 -12.06
C THR A 133 14.43 -2.27 -11.96
N VAL A 134 13.57 -3.08 -12.57
CA VAL A 134 12.12 -2.87 -12.57
C VAL A 134 11.53 -3.06 -11.15
N ILE A 135 12.01 -4.05 -10.41
CA ILE A 135 11.66 -4.23 -8.99
C ILE A 135 12.13 -3.03 -8.17
N GLY A 136 13.33 -2.51 -8.42
CA GLY A 136 13.82 -1.28 -7.78
C GLY A 136 12.89 -0.08 -8.01
N ILE A 137 12.39 0.10 -9.24
CA ILE A 137 11.42 1.15 -9.58
C ILE A 137 10.09 0.92 -8.86
N TYR A 138 9.61 -0.34 -8.81
CA TYR A 138 8.44 -0.71 -8.03
C TYR A 138 8.59 -0.33 -6.54
N ILE A 139 9.71 -0.71 -5.91
CA ILE A 139 9.99 -0.42 -4.49
C ILE A 139 10.10 1.09 -4.26
N SER A 140 10.77 1.83 -5.16
CA SER A 140 10.83 3.29 -5.08
C SER A 140 9.44 3.92 -5.14
N GLY A 141 8.56 3.41 -6.01
CA GLY A 141 7.18 3.83 -6.09
C GLY A 141 6.41 3.57 -4.79
N THR A 142 6.63 2.45 -4.11
CA THR A 142 5.97 2.16 -2.81
C THR A 142 6.38 3.15 -1.73
N THR A 143 7.68 3.46 -1.65
CA THR A 143 8.23 4.41 -0.66
C THR A 143 7.74 5.83 -0.92
N VAL A 144 7.89 6.32 -2.15
CA VAL A 144 7.44 7.66 -2.54
C VAL A 144 5.93 7.79 -2.36
N GLY A 145 5.17 6.77 -2.74
CA GLY A 145 3.72 6.76 -2.60
C GLY A 145 3.25 6.80 -1.16
N GLY A 146 3.86 5.98 -0.32
CA GLY A 146 3.57 5.98 1.12
C GLY A 146 3.84 7.34 1.76
N LEU A 147 4.91 8.02 1.37
CA LEU A 147 5.22 9.38 1.82
C LEU A 147 4.25 10.42 1.22
N PHE A 148 4.07 10.40 -0.10
CA PHE A 148 3.23 11.35 -0.82
C PHE A 148 1.78 11.37 -0.30
N GLY A 149 1.18 10.18 -0.11
CA GLY A 149 -0.18 10.07 0.42
C GLY A 149 -0.31 10.70 1.81
N ARG A 150 0.65 10.45 2.69
CA ARG A 150 0.67 11.04 4.03
C ARG A 150 0.84 12.55 4.00
N LEU A 151 1.76 13.08 3.21
CA LEU A 151 2.02 14.51 3.10
C LEU A 151 0.81 15.27 2.56
N VAL A 152 0.23 14.80 1.45
CA VAL A 152 -0.91 15.46 0.81
C VAL A 152 -2.11 15.49 1.75
N VAL A 153 -2.44 14.34 2.36
CA VAL A 153 -3.59 14.28 3.28
C VAL A 153 -3.35 15.10 4.53
N SER A 154 -2.14 15.08 5.10
CA SER A 154 -1.81 15.93 6.25
C SER A 154 -1.95 17.41 5.95
N ALA A 155 -1.40 17.87 4.82
CA ALA A 155 -1.47 19.27 4.42
C ALA A 155 -2.93 19.73 4.20
N ILE A 156 -3.72 18.96 3.44
CA ILE A 156 -5.12 19.32 3.21
C ILE A 156 -5.93 19.25 4.52
N THR A 157 -5.61 18.33 5.43
CA THR A 157 -6.26 18.23 6.73
C THR A 157 -6.03 19.47 7.59
N ASP A 158 -4.84 20.02 7.52
CA ASP A 158 -4.46 21.24 8.28
C ASP A 158 -5.23 22.48 7.81
N PHE A 159 -5.37 22.64 6.50
CA PHE A 159 -5.98 23.85 5.91
C PHE A 159 -7.50 23.74 5.69
N VAL A 160 -8.03 22.55 5.53
CA VAL A 160 -9.46 22.34 5.17
C VAL A 160 -10.12 21.31 6.06
N SER A 161 -9.86 20.01 5.83
CA SER A 161 -10.38 18.90 6.64
C SER A 161 -9.77 17.56 6.21
N TRP A 162 -9.79 16.58 7.10
CA TRP A 162 -9.36 15.20 6.79
C TRP A 162 -10.23 14.54 5.70
N ARG A 163 -11.52 14.90 5.65
CA ARG A 163 -12.45 14.40 4.62
C ARG A 163 -12.01 14.86 3.23
N MET A 164 -11.74 16.15 3.07
CA MET A 164 -11.25 16.70 1.80
C MET A 164 -9.88 16.13 1.43
N GLY A 165 -9.00 15.91 2.41
CA GLY A 165 -7.71 15.24 2.18
C GLY A 165 -7.87 13.87 1.53
N LEU A 166 -8.77 13.03 2.04
CA LEU A 166 -9.06 11.71 1.48
C LEU A 166 -9.75 11.76 0.12
N ILE A 167 -10.67 12.70 -0.09
CA ILE A 167 -11.36 12.86 -1.39
C ILE A 167 -10.34 13.26 -2.47
N VAL A 168 -9.50 14.26 -2.20
CA VAL A 168 -8.53 14.75 -3.18
C VAL A 168 -7.52 13.66 -3.53
N ILE A 169 -6.94 13.01 -2.52
CA ILE A 169 -5.96 11.94 -2.78
C ILE A 169 -6.61 10.73 -3.48
N GLY A 170 -7.85 10.41 -3.13
CA GLY A 170 -8.62 9.35 -3.77
C GLY A 170 -8.88 9.64 -5.26
N ILE A 171 -9.20 10.89 -5.62
CA ILE A 171 -9.36 11.31 -7.03
C ILE A 171 -8.04 11.17 -7.79
N LEU A 172 -6.92 11.60 -7.19
CA LEU A 172 -5.60 11.44 -7.80
C LEU A 172 -5.27 9.95 -8.05
N TYR A 173 -5.51 9.09 -7.06
CA TYR A 173 -5.26 7.66 -7.21
C TYR A 173 -6.23 6.97 -8.16
N LEU A 174 -7.45 7.46 -8.28
CA LEU A 174 -8.40 7.01 -9.29
C LEU A 174 -7.89 7.30 -10.70
N ALA A 175 -7.39 8.51 -10.93
CA ALA A 175 -6.78 8.89 -12.21
C ALA A 175 -5.56 8.00 -12.53
N VAL A 176 -4.71 7.71 -11.53
CA VAL A 176 -3.58 6.78 -11.69
C VAL A 176 -4.07 5.35 -11.99
N GLY A 177 -5.10 4.86 -11.31
CA GLY A 177 -5.67 3.53 -11.55
C GLY A 177 -6.22 3.38 -12.97
N ILE A 178 -6.92 4.40 -13.49
CA ILE A 178 -7.42 4.45 -14.87
C ILE A 178 -6.24 4.50 -15.85
N ALA A 179 -5.25 5.36 -15.61
CA ALA A 179 -4.06 5.43 -16.44
C ALA A 179 -3.30 4.10 -16.43
N PHE A 180 -3.21 3.43 -15.28
CA PHE A 180 -2.61 2.10 -15.16
C PHE A 180 -3.31 1.08 -16.04
N PHE A 181 -4.63 1.04 -16.00
CA PHE A 181 -5.43 0.16 -16.87
C PHE A 181 -5.20 0.45 -18.35
N MET A 182 -5.12 1.71 -18.74
CA MET A 182 -4.94 2.10 -20.15
C MET A 182 -3.52 1.84 -20.64
N LEU A 183 -2.51 2.17 -19.84
CA LEU A 183 -1.11 2.25 -20.28
C LEU A 183 -0.32 0.96 -20.04
N LEU A 184 -0.67 0.12 -19.06
CA LEU A 184 0.04 -1.13 -18.84
C LEU A 184 -0.21 -2.09 -20.00
N PRO A 185 0.83 -2.61 -20.67
CA PRO A 185 0.67 -3.62 -21.71
C PRO A 185 0.00 -4.89 -21.18
N LYS A 186 -0.78 -5.56 -22.03
CA LYS A 186 -1.30 -6.89 -21.70
C LYS A 186 -0.14 -7.88 -21.54
N PRO A 187 -0.19 -8.78 -20.55
CA PRO A 187 0.84 -9.80 -20.38
C PRO A 187 0.87 -10.72 -21.60
N LYS A 188 2.08 -10.97 -22.13
CA LYS A 188 2.30 -11.84 -23.29
C LYS A 188 2.67 -13.26 -22.88
N TYR A 189 3.34 -13.39 -21.72
CA TYR A 189 3.96 -14.64 -21.27
C TYR A 189 3.33 -15.18 -19.99
N GLN A 190 2.03 -14.90 -19.77
CA GLN A 190 1.34 -15.39 -18.58
C GLN A 190 1.44 -16.91 -18.50
N ARG A 191 2.36 -17.41 -17.67
CA ARG A 191 2.50 -18.83 -17.39
C ARG A 191 1.27 -19.32 -16.61
N GLN A 192 0.45 -20.13 -17.24
CA GLN A 192 -0.57 -20.91 -16.54
C GLN A 192 0.13 -22.00 -15.72
N ARG A 193 0.64 -21.63 -14.55
CA ARG A 193 1.12 -22.63 -13.59
C ARG A 193 -0.11 -23.25 -12.93
N GLN A 194 -0.33 -24.52 -13.17
CA GLN A 194 -1.31 -25.33 -12.43
C GLN A 194 -0.82 -25.52 -10.98
N SER A 195 -0.88 -24.45 -10.19
CA SER A 195 -0.67 -24.55 -8.75
C SER A 195 -2.02 -24.85 -8.12
N GLY A 196 -2.30 -26.11 -7.85
CA GLY A 196 -3.50 -26.49 -7.09
C GLY A 196 -3.43 -25.91 -5.67
N GLY A 197 -4.57 -25.50 -5.10
CA GLY A 197 -4.65 -24.96 -3.73
C GLY A 197 -4.00 -25.86 -2.67
N LEU A 198 -3.99 -27.18 -2.89
CA LEU A 198 -3.26 -28.15 -2.05
C LEU A 198 -1.74 -27.90 -2.00
N GLN A 199 -1.14 -27.44 -3.09
CA GLN A 199 0.31 -27.19 -3.14
C GLN A 199 0.69 -25.95 -2.34
N LEU A 200 -0.20 -24.97 -2.28
CA LEU A 200 -0.03 -23.81 -1.41
C LEU A 200 -0.06 -24.19 0.06
N ILE A 201 -1.09 -24.94 0.48
CA ILE A 201 -1.21 -25.39 1.86
C ILE A 201 0.05 -26.17 2.27
N LYS A 202 0.56 -27.05 1.41
CA LYS A 202 1.82 -27.77 1.65
C LYS A 202 3.01 -26.82 1.77
N THR A 203 3.12 -25.82 0.89
CA THR A 203 4.21 -24.84 0.91
C THR A 203 4.15 -24.00 2.20
N PHE A 204 2.97 -23.55 2.61
CA PHE A 204 2.77 -22.87 3.88
C PHE A 204 3.14 -23.73 5.09
N HIS A 205 2.66 -24.96 5.11
CA HIS A 205 2.98 -25.89 6.19
C HIS A 205 4.50 -26.13 6.27
N THR A 206 5.16 -26.35 5.13
CA THR A 206 6.62 -26.55 5.09
C THR A 206 7.39 -25.31 5.55
N ALA A 207 6.93 -24.10 5.16
CA ALA A 207 7.56 -22.85 5.60
C ALA A 207 7.39 -22.63 7.11
N LEU A 208 6.20 -22.88 7.66
CA LEU A 208 5.93 -22.78 9.10
C LEU A 208 6.58 -23.90 9.92
N ALA A 209 6.83 -25.07 9.36
CA ALA A 209 7.55 -26.14 10.03
C ALA A 209 9.07 -25.89 10.12
N ASN A 210 9.60 -24.97 9.32
CA ASN A 210 11.03 -24.64 9.33
C ASN A 210 11.36 -23.63 10.43
N LYS A 211 11.95 -24.11 11.54
CA LYS A 211 12.32 -23.28 12.70
C LYS A 211 13.21 -22.09 12.35
N LYS A 212 14.12 -22.21 11.37
CA LYS A 212 14.97 -21.08 10.95
C LYS A 212 14.15 -19.99 10.28
N LEU A 213 13.19 -20.34 9.44
CA LEU A 213 12.28 -19.38 8.81
C LEU A 213 11.36 -18.73 9.84
N LEU A 214 10.89 -19.47 10.84
CA LEU A 214 10.06 -18.91 11.92
C LEU A 214 10.79 -17.80 12.68
N TRP A 215 12.09 -17.95 12.98
CA TRP A 215 12.86 -16.90 13.62
C TRP A 215 12.97 -15.66 12.74
N ILE A 216 13.20 -15.83 11.44
CA ILE A 216 13.25 -14.71 10.49
C ILE A 216 11.88 -14.01 10.44
N TYR A 217 10.78 -14.76 10.37
CA TYR A 217 9.43 -14.19 10.39
C TYR A 217 9.13 -13.44 11.69
N LEU A 218 9.55 -14.00 12.85
CA LEU A 218 9.38 -13.35 14.14
C LEU A 218 10.15 -12.03 14.22
N VAL A 219 11.42 -12.00 13.76
CA VAL A 219 12.22 -10.77 13.72
C VAL A 219 11.57 -9.73 12.80
N ALA A 220 11.14 -10.14 11.60
CA ALA A 220 10.45 -9.25 10.67
C ALA A 220 9.13 -8.72 11.26
N PHE A 221 8.36 -9.57 11.93
CA PHE A 221 7.12 -9.19 12.62
C PHE A 221 7.37 -8.15 13.72
N LEU A 222 8.38 -8.39 14.57
CA LEU A 222 8.71 -7.47 15.66
C LEU A 222 9.20 -6.11 15.14
N ILE A 223 10.09 -6.11 14.13
CA ILE A 223 10.59 -4.87 13.53
C ILE A 223 9.45 -4.09 12.88
N MET A 224 8.67 -4.73 12.00
CA MET A 224 7.57 -4.05 11.29
C MET A 224 6.43 -3.68 12.23
N GLY A 225 6.11 -4.53 13.21
CA GLY A 225 5.09 -4.24 14.21
C GLY A 225 5.44 -3.03 15.06
N SER A 226 6.67 -2.97 15.57
CA SER A 226 7.17 -1.81 16.34
C SER A 226 7.17 -0.54 15.48
N PHE A 227 7.63 -0.66 14.24
CA PHE A 227 7.65 0.45 13.30
C PHE A 227 6.24 1.01 13.04
N VAL A 228 5.28 0.17 12.69
CA VAL A 228 3.89 0.60 12.45
C VAL A 228 3.27 1.17 13.72
N ALA A 229 3.51 0.56 14.89
CA ALA A 229 3.01 1.05 16.16
C ALA A 229 3.53 2.46 16.47
N VAL A 230 4.83 2.70 16.36
CA VAL A 230 5.41 4.04 16.56
C VAL A 230 4.73 5.07 15.66
N PHE A 231 4.62 4.79 14.36
CA PHE A 231 4.05 5.74 13.41
C PHE A 231 2.54 5.92 13.51
N ASN A 232 1.81 4.96 14.06
CA ASN A 232 0.38 5.11 14.34
C ASN A 232 0.12 6.01 15.56
N PHE A 233 1.02 6.00 16.54
CA PHE A 233 0.81 6.73 17.80
C PHE A 233 1.60 8.02 17.91
N ILE A 234 2.70 8.19 17.15
CA ILE A 234 3.55 9.40 17.22
C ILE A 234 2.74 10.68 16.92
N SER A 235 1.78 10.60 16.00
CA SER A 235 0.92 11.74 15.66
C SER A 235 0.12 12.25 16.85
N TYR A 236 -0.34 11.35 17.74
CA TYR A 236 -1.05 11.76 18.97
C TYR A 236 -0.15 12.55 19.91
N VAL A 237 1.11 12.12 20.05
CA VAL A 237 2.08 12.79 20.91
C VAL A 237 2.44 14.17 20.37
N LEU A 238 2.68 14.27 19.06
CA LEU A 238 3.17 15.51 18.44
C LEU A 238 2.07 16.58 18.30
N LEU A 239 0.82 16.18 18.14
CA LEU A 239 -0.32 17.11 18.09
C LEU A 239 -0.74 17.62 19.46
N ALA A 240 -0.40 16.87 20.54
CA ALA A 240 -0.72 17.24 21.93
C ALA A 240 0.32 18.16 22.54
N PRO A 241 -0.03 18.94 23.62
CA PRO A 241 0.95 19.64 24.43
C PRO A 241 2.01 18.68 25.01
N PRO A 242 3.29 19.10 25.14
CA PRO A 242 3.82 20.46 24.93
C PRO A 242 4.18 20.77 23.47
N TYR A 243 4.13 19.81 22.55
CA TYR A 243 4.59 19.99 21.17
C TYR A 243 3.61 20.81 20.33
N SER A 244 2.31 20.48 20.38
CA SER A 244 1.24 21.19 19.65
C SER A 244 1.59 21.51 18.19
N LEU A 245 2.22 20.56 17.48
CA LEU A 245 2.64 20.73 16.09
C LEU A 245 1.42 20.75 15.17
N SER A 246 1.53 21.42 14.01
CA SER A 246 0.49 21.36 12.99
C SER A 246 0.45 20.01 12.30
N GLN A 247 -0.71 19.66 11.73
CA GLN A 247 -0.91 18.39 11.01
C GLN A 247 0.08 18.24 9.83
N THR A 248 0.40 19.35 9.15
CA THR A 248 1.39 19.37 8.06
C THR A 248 2.77 18.99 8.56
N VAL A 249 3.21 19.52 9.71
CA VAL A 249 4.51 19.19 10.31
C VAL A 249 4.57 17.72 10.74
N VAL A 250 3.49 17.21 11.29
CA VAL A 250 3.37 15.77 11.60
C VAL A 250 3.48 14.91 10.34
N GLY A 251 2.88 15.34 9.22
CA GLY A 251 3.06 14.69 7.93
C GLY A 251 4.51 14.69 7.44
N LEU A 252 5.24 15.79 7.65
CA LEU A 252 6.66 15.92 7.28
C LEU A 252 7.57 14.93 8.05
N LEU A 253 7.18 14.46 9.23
CA LEU A 253 7.95 13.46 9.97
C LEU A 253 8.21 12.20 9.11
N PHE A 254 7.28 11.85 8.24
CA PHE A 254 7.39 10.67 7.38
C PHE A 254 8.49 10.82 6.29
N VAL A 255 9.05 12.03 6.08
CA VAL A 255 10.21 12.24 5.20
C VAL A 255 11.44 11.47 5.70
N VAL A 256 11.50 11.16 7.00
CA VAL A 256 12.56 10.32 7.58
C VAL A 256 12.68 8.97 6.85
N TYR A 257 11.61 8.46 6.25
CA TYR A 257 11.67 7.23 5.43
C TYR A 257 12.62 7.33 4.24
N LEU A 258 12.80 8.51 3.66
CA LEU A 258 13.73 8.70 2.55
C LEU A 258 15.18 8.44 3.00
N PHE A 259 15.53 8.86 4.20
CA PHE A 259 16.88 8.59 4.74
C PHE A 259 17.13 7.09 4.92
N GLY A 260 16.13 6.34 5.39
CA GLY A 260 16.20 4.87 5.46
C GLY A 260 16.40 4.23 4.08
N THR A 261 15.69 4.74 3.06
CA THR A 261 15.83 4.25 1.68
C THR A 261 17.21 4.55 1.11
N PHE A 262 17.74 5.75 1.33
CA PHE A 262 19.11 6.08 0.92
C PHE A 262 20.13 5.22 1.63
N SER A 263 20.03 5.05 2.95
CA SER A 263 20.96 4.23 3.73
C SER A 263 20.99 2.77 3.25
N SER A 264 19.83 2.18 2.95
CA SER A 264 19.74 0.80 2.47
C SER A 264 20.31 0.58 1.06
N THR A 265 20.50 1.65 0.27
CA THR A 265 21.04 1.58 -1.08
C THR A 265 22.59 1.55 -1.05
N TYR A 266 23.19 2.08 0.01
CA TYR A 266 24.66 2.18 0.17
C TYR A 266 25.28 1.07 1.06
N MET A 267 24.45 0.19 1.63
CA MET A 267 24.90 -1.01 2.36
C MET A 267 24.87 -2.25 1.45
#